data_55e9fd6f35d62a72e72f51745ed3ce8b
#
_entry.id   55e9fd6f35d62a72e72f51745ed3ce8b
#
_cell.length_a   1.000
_cell.length_b   1.000
_cell.length_c   1.000
_cell.angle_alpha   90.00
_cell.angle_beta   90.00
_cell.angle_gamma   90.00
#
_symmetry.space_group_name_H-M   'P 1'
#
loop_
_entity.id
_entity.type
_entity.pdbx_description
1 polymer ?
#
loop_
_entity_poly.entity_id
_entity_poly.type
_entity_poly.pdbx_seq_one_letter_code
_entity_poly.pdbx_strand_id
1 'polypeptide(L)'
;TGALTEKDDTDKIWEALADKSKHVIVSTAPSIRATLGECFGMPIGTNVEGKMVAALRRLGFEKVFDTNFGADLTIVEEANEFVDRVKNGGVLPMITSCSPGWVKFAEYYYPDQLDHLSSCKSPQQMTGAVIKTYYAEKMGIDPKDIVNVSVMPCTAKKFEIGRDDEDAAGVADIDIAITTRELGRMIQRAGIKFTDLPDEEFDAPLGEDTGAAVIFGATGGVMEAALRTAND
;
A
#
# COMPACT_ATOMS: atom_id res chain seq x y z
N THR A 1 -9.95 27.59 6.77
CA THR A 1 -11.30 27.75 7.35
C THR A 1 -11.84 26.50 8.03
N GLY A 2 -11.21 25.34 7.86
CA GLY A 2 -11.72 24.05 8.36
C GLY A 2 -12.95 23.50 7.64
N ALA A 3 -13.33 24.11 6.52
CA ALA A 3 -14.50 23.69 5.73
C ALA A 3 -14.25 22.39 4.95
N LEU A 4 -12.99 22.09 4.63
CA LEU A 4 -12.58 20.84 4.00
C LEU A 4 -11.56 20.15 4.93
N THR A 5 -11.84 18.91 5.25
CA THR A 5 -10.95 18.04 6.04
C THR A 5 -10.81 16.69 5.34
N GLU A 6 -9.73 15.99 5.59
CA GLU A 6 -9.60 14.60 5.17
C GLU A 6 -10.63 13.74 5.91
N LYS A 7 -11.12 12.70 5.24
CA LYS A 7 -11.96 11.68 5.87
C LYS A 7 -11.09 10.89 6.86
N ASP A 8 -11.45 10.90 8.15
CA ASP A 8 -10.76 10.12 9.18
C ASP A 8 -11.44 8.74 9.28
N ASP A 9 -10.70 7.69 8.96
CA ASP A 9 -11.18 6.29 9.03
C ASP A 9 -10.56 5.53 10.23
N THR A 10 -9.89 6.22 11.17
CA THR A 10 -9.23 5.58 12.32
C THR A 10 -10.20 4.88 13.27
N ASP A 11 -11.44 5.38 13.40
CA ASP A 11 -12.45 4.75 14.25
C ASP A 11 -12.82 3.35 13.75
N LYS A 12 -12.88 3.14 12.43
CA LYS A 12 -13.12 1.81 11.85
C LYS A 12 -12.00 0.82 12.20
N ILE A 13 -10.75 1.30 12.27
CA ILE A 13 -9.61 0.45 12.67
C ILE A 13 -9.76 0.06 14.14
N TRP A 14 -10.13 1.01 15.04
CA TRP A 14 -10.35 0.70 16.44
C TRP A 14 -11.47 -0.32 16.64
N GLU A 15 -12.56 -0.21 15.88
CA GLU A 15 -13.65 -1.18 15.88
C GLU A 15 -13.17 -2.56 15.43
N ALA A 16 -12.39 -2.63 14.32
CA ALA A 16 -11.84 -3.88 13.82
C ALA A 16 -10.87 -4.54 14.82
N LEU A 17 -9.98 -3.76 15.44
CA LEU A 17 -9.03 -4.27 16.45
C LEU A 17 -9.73 -4.75 17.74
N ALA A 18 -10.90 -4.22 18.05
CA ALA A 18 -11.71 -4.67 19.19
C ALA A 18 -12.47 -5.96 18.90
N ASP A 19 -12.79 -6.26 17.65
CA ASP A 19 -13.50 -7.46 17.21
C ASP A 19 -12.56 -8.67 17.12
N LYS A 20 -12.65 -9.56 18.12
CA LYS A 20 -11.80 -10.76 18.19
C LYS A 20 -12.12 -11.83 17.16
N SER A 21 -13.17 -11.67 16.37
CA SER A 21 -13.49 -12.56 15.25
C SER A 21 -12.74 -12.15 13.97
N LYS A 22 -12.11 -10.98 13.94
CA LYS A 22 -11.40 -10.44 12.79
C LYS A 22 -9.89 -10.61 12.92
N HIS A 23 -9.27 -10.94 11.80
CA HIS A 23 -7.83 -10.98 11.63
C HIS A 23 -7.38 -9.66 11.02
N VAL A 24 -6.85 -8.75 11.84
CA VAL A 24 -6.53 -7.38 11.40
C VAL A 24 -5.07 -7.28 11.01
N ILE A 25 -4.85 -7.04 9.73
CA ILE A 25 -3.52 -6.93 9.10
C ILE A 25 -3.28 -5.50 8.67
N VAL A 26 -2.03 -5.05 8.68
CA VAL A 26 -1.64 -3.75 8.15
C VAL A 26 -0.46 -3.85 7.22
N SER A 27 -0.50 -3.10 6.11
CA SER A 27 0.64 -2.88 5.22
C SER A 27 1.03 -1.40 5.18
N THR A 28 2.31 -1.10 5.06
CA THR A 28 2.81 0.29 5.05
C THR A 28 3.56 0.62 3.78
N ALA A 29 3.28 1.80 3.21
CA ALA A 29 4.05 2.32 2.08
C ALA A 29 5.49 2.66 2.49
N PRO A 30 6.47 2.57 1.55
CA PRO A 30 7.88 2.79 1.86
C PRO A 30 8.19 4.17 2.48
N SER A 31 7.47 5.22 2.09
CA SER A 31 7.69 6.57 2.61
C SER A 31 7.25 6.77 4.06
N ILE A 32 6.40 5.88 4.61
CA ILE A 32 5.91 6.03 5.98
C ILE A 32 7.06 5.92 6.97
N ARG A 33 8.02 4.99 6.75
CA ARG A 33 9.20 4.82 7.61
C ARG A 33 10.11 6.05 7.67
N ALA A 34 10.08 6.92 6.66
CA ALA A 34 10.88 8.15 6.59
C ALA A 34 10.12 9.40 7.06
N THR A 35 8.80 9.32 7.26
CA THR A 35 7.97 10.49 7.55
C THR A 35 7.22 10.39 8.89
N LEU A 36 6.99 9.20 9.40
CA LEU A 36 6.23 8.99 10.65
C LEU A 36 6.95 9.61 11.87
N GLY A 37 8.29 9.59 11.88
CA GLY A 37 9.09 10.16 12.97
C GLY A 37 8.82 11.64 13.23
N GLU A 38 8.45 12.39 12.20
CA GLU A 38 8.11 13.82 12.32
C GLU A 38 6.90 14.06 13.23
N CYS A 39 5.94 13.13 13.28
CA CYS A 39 4.78 13.20 14.17
C CYS A 39 5.18 13.13 15.66
N PHE A 40 6.40 12.72 15.95
CA PHE A 40 6.95 12.53 17.30
C PHE A 40 8.16 13.44 17.57
N GLY A 41 8.34 14.49 16.76
CA GLY A 41 9.41 15.49 16.93
C GLY A 41 10.80 15.01 16.53
N MET A 42 10.90 13.91 15.78
CA MET A 42 12.18 13.44 15.24
C MET A 42 12.58 14.26 14.00
N PRO A 43 13.88 14.36 13.69
CA PRO A 43 14.34 15.05 12.50
C PRO A 43 13.69 14.53 11.20
N ILE A 44 13.48 15.43 10.23
CA ILE A 44 12.92 15.08 8.92
C ILE A 44 13.75 13.98 8.26
N GLY A 45 13.09 12.98 7.72
CA GLY A 45 13.71 11.86 7.01
C GLY A 45 14.37 10.81 7.92
N THR A 46 14.18 10.89 9.24
CA THR A 46 14.66 9.83 10.14
C THR A 46 13.99 8.50 9.80
N ASN A 47 14.79 7.47 9.47
CA ASN A 47 14.25 6.13 9.28
C ASN A 47 13.79 5.55 10.63
N VAL A 48 12.48 5.30 10.73
CA VAL A 48 11.83 4.74 11.92
C VAL A 48 11.13 3.41 11.64
N GLU A 49 11.61 2.67 10.64
CA GLU A 49 10.99 1.42 10.19
C GLU A 49 10.70 0.45 11.33
N GLY A 50 11.73 0.07 12.09
CA GLY A 50 11.55 -0.90 13.18
C GLY A 50 10.63 -0.38 14.29
N LYS A 51 10.73 0.90 14.64
CA LYS A 51 9.83 1.54 15.62
C LYS A 51 8.38 1.60 15.12
N MET A 52 8.19 1.83 13.83
CA MET A 52 6.87 1.81 13.18
C MET A 52 6.25 0.41 13.29
N VAL A 53 6.98 -0.63 12.95
CA VAL A 53 6.51 -2.02 13.07
C VAL A 53 6.14 -2.34 14.53
N ALA A 54 7.00 -1.98 15.48
CA ALA A 54 6.74 -2.17 16.90
C ALA A 54 5.48 -1.41 17.35
N ALA A 55 5.27 -0.18 16.90
CA ALA A 55 4.08 0.61 17.22
C ALA A 55 2.80 -0.04 16.68
N LEU A 56 2.81 -0.52 15.45
CA LEU A 56 1.68 -1.18 14.82
C LEU A 56 1.29 -2.45 15.58
N ARG A 57 2.25 -3.27 15.99
CA ARG A 57 1.97 -4.45 16.82
C ARG A 57 1.38 -4.07 18.19
N ARG A 58 1.85 -2.98 18.81
CA ARG A 58 1.29 -2.49 20.09
C ARG A 58 -0.09 -1.90 19.95
N LEU A 59 -0.45 -1.38 18.77
CA LEU A 59 -1.83 -1.00 18.45
C LEU A 59 -2.78 -2.20 18.37
N GLY A 60 -2.24 -3.41 18.16
CA GLY A 60 -3.02 -4.64 18.12
C GLY A 60 -3.14 -5.31 16.75
N PHE A 61 -2.41 -4.83 15.73
CA PHE A 61 -2.35 -5.51 14.44
C PHE A 61 -1.65 -6.87 14.57
N GLU A 62 -2.26 -7.91 14.02
CA GLU A 62 -1.74 -9.29 14.11
C GLU A 62 -0.56 -9.51 13.19
N LYS A 63 -0.58 -8.85 12.02
CA LYS A 63 0.48 -8.89 11.02
C LYS A 63 0.78 -7.50 10.50
N VAL A 64 2.07 -7.26 10.25
CA VAL A 64 2.57 -5.99 9.72
C VAL A 64 3.42 -6.30 8.50
N PHE A 65 2.95 -5.93 7.31
CA PHE A 65 3.60 -6.21 6.04
C PHE A 65 4.20 -4.96 5.41
N ASP A 66 5.23 -5.16 4.60
CA ASP A 66 5.81 -4.12 3.75
C ASP A 66 5.13 -4.12 2.37
N THR A 67 4.63 -2.95 1.95
CA THR A 67 4.08 -2.76 0.59
C THR A 67 5.17 -2.88 -0.49
N ASN A 68 6.46 -2.85 -0.16
CA ASN A 68 7.55 -3.12 -1.09
C ASN A 68 7.39 -4.47 -1.79
N PHE A 69 6.91 -5.49 -1.10
CA PHE A 69 6.58 -6.77 -1.72
C PHE A 69 5.57 -6.61 -2.87
N GLY A 70 4.49 -5.84 -2.64
CA GLY A 70 3.51 -5.54 -3.68
C GLY A 70 4.08 -4.69 -4.81
N ALA A 71 5.07 -3.83 -4.50
CA ALA A 71 5.77 -3.05 -5.52
C ALA A 71 6.63 -3.94 -6.43
N ASP A 72 7.35 -4.90 -5.87
CA ASP A 72 8.11 -5.89 -6.67
C ASP A 72 7.17 -6.70 -7.57
N LEU A 73 6.02 -7.14 -7.05
CA LEU A 73 5.02 -7.82 -7.85
C LEU A 73 4.49 -6.94 -8.98
N THR A 74 4.21 -5.66 -8.69
CA THR A 74 3.78 -4.69 -9.71
C THR A 74 4.83 -4.52 -10.80
N ILE A 75 6.13 -4.46 -10.46
CA ILE A 75 7.22 -4.37 -11.42
C ILE A 75 7.18 -5.54 -12.41
N VAL A 76 7.06 -6.76 -11.90
CA VAL A 76 7.05 -7.98 -12.72
C VAL A 76 5.84 -7.98 -13.65
N GLU A 77 4.67 -7.68 -13.15
CA GLU A 77 3.43 -7.67 -13.94
C GLU A 77 3.43 -6.54 -14.98
N GLU A 78 3.85 -5.32 -14.63
CA GLU A 78 3.95 -4.21 -15.59
C GLU A 78 5.03 -4.46 -16.65
N ALA A 79 6.16 -5.06 -16.29
CA ALA A 79 7.19 -5.45 -17.26
C ALA A 79 6.66 -6.49 -18.25
N ASN A 80 5.92 -7.50 -17.76
CA ASN A 80 5.28 -8.50 -18.63
C ASN A 80 4.24 -7.86 -19.56
N GLU A 81 3.39 -6.98 -19.04
CA GLU A 81 2.42 -6.24 -19.85
C GLU A 81 3.11 -5.39 -20.92
N PHE A 82 4.18 -4.68 -20.54
CA PHE A 82 4.95 -3.87 -21.51
C PHE A 82 5.54 -4.71 -22.62
N VAL A 83 6.19 -5.83 -22.29
CA VAL A 83 6.77 -6.75 -23.27
C VAL A 83 5.70 -7.34 -24.19
N ASP A 84 4.53 -7.69 -23.64
CA ASP A 84 3.40 -8.18 -24.42
C ASP A 84 2.89 -7.12 -25.40
N ARG A 85 2.69 -5.87 -24.94
CA ARG A 85 2.27 -4.75 -25.80
C ARG A 85 3.26 -4.50 -26.96
N VAL A 86 4.57 -4.59 -26.70
CA VAL A 86 5.61 -4.41 -27.72
C VAL A 86 5.59 -5.55 -28.73
N LYS A 87 5.46 -6.81 -28.29
CA LYS A 87 5.52 -7.99 -29.14
C LYS A 87 4.26 -8.20 -29.96
N ASN A 88 3.09 -7.92 -29.38
CA ASN A 88 1.78 -8.27 -29.94
C ASN A 88 1.01 -7.06 -30.49
N GLY A 89 1.63 -5.87 -30.54
CA GLY A 89 1.04 -4.67 -31.14
C GLY A 89 0.01 -3.98 -30.26
N GLY A 90 0.23 -3.97 -28.94
CA GLY A 90 -0.60 -3.23 -27.99
C GLY A 90 -0.38 -1.71 -28.04
N VAL A 91 -1.20 -0.96 -27.27
CA VAL A 91 -1.14 0.50 -27.24
C VAL A 91 0.12 0.99 -26.56
N LEU A 92 0.89 1.84 -27.24
CA LEU A 92 2.11 2.49 -26.74
C LEU A 92 2.03 4.01 -26.96
N PRO A 93 2.70 4.84 -26.11
CA PRO A 93 3.46 4.43 -24.91
C PRO A 93 2.55 3.85 -23.83
N MET A 94 3.07 2.89 -23.06
CA MET A 94 2.41 2.42 -21.83
C MET A 94 2.70 3.39 -20.70
N ILE A 95 1.68 3.73 -19.92
CA ILE A 95 1.76 4.66 -18.78
C ILE A 95 1.35 3.91 -17.52
N THR A 96 2.16 3.96 -16.46
CA THR A 96 1.86 3.29 -15.20
C THR A 96 0.62 3.90 -14.51
N SER A 97 -0.14 3.07 -13.80
CA SER A 97 -1.46 3.40 -13.23
C SER A 97 -1.51 3.38 -11.70
N CYS A 98 -0.34 3.29 -11.02
CA CYS A 98 -0.29 3.17 -9.57
C CYS A 98 -0.65 4.45 -8.78
N SER A 99 -0.80 5.61 -9.47
CA SER A 99 -1.21 6.88 -8.87
C SER A 99 -2.70 7.14 -9.11
N PRO A 100 -3.58 7.00 -8.10
CA PRO A 100 -5.02 7.20 -8.29
C PRO A 100 -5.40 8.63 -8.64
N GLY A 101 -4.59 9.61 -8.24
CA GLY A 101 -4.77 11.00 -8.65
C GLY A 101 -4.54 11.20 -10.14
N TRP A 102 -3.50 10.57 -10.69
CA TRP A 102 -3.22 10.57 -12.12
C TRP A 102 -4.32 9.84 -12.92
N VAL A 103 -4.69 8.64 -12.49
CA VAL A 103 -5.75 7.86 -13.15
C VAL A 103 -7.05 8.66 -13.20
N LYS A 104 -7.45 9.26 -12.09
CA LYS A 104 -8.66 10.08 -12.02
C LYS A 104 -8.58 11.31 -12.92
N PHE A 105 -7.42 11.96 -12.99
CA PHE A 105 -7.18 13.07 -13.91
C PHE A 105 -7.33 12.63 -15.37
N ALA A 106 -6.73 11.48 -15.73
CA ALA A 106 -6.85 10.94 -17.09
C ALA A 106 -8.30 10.60 -17.45
N GLU A 107 -9.04 9.97 -16.53
CA GLU A 107 -10.47 9.66 -16.72
C GLU A 107 -11.31 10.90 -17.05
N TYR A 108 -11.04 12.03 -16.40
CA TYR A 108 -11.83 13.25 -16.60
C TYR A 108 -11.39 14.07 -17.81
N TYR A 109 -10.10 14.17 -18.07
CA TYR A 109 -9.58 15.12 -19.06
C TYR A 109 -9.05 14.46 -20.33
N TYR A 110 -8.73 13.16 -20.27
CA TYR A 110 -8.15 12.40 -21.38
C TYR A 110 -8.77 11.01 -21.52
N PRO A 111 -10.11 10.88 -21.57
CA PRO A 111 -10.78 9.57 -21.61
C PRO A 111 -10.37 8.75 -22.84
N ASP A 112 -10.01 9.40 -23.96
CA ASP A 112 -9.55 8.73 -25.20
C ASP A 112 -8.13 8.16 -25.07
N GLN A 113 -7.42 8.40 -23.95
CA GLN A 113 -6.05 7.94 -23.70
C GLN A 113 -5.98 6.84 -22.64
N LEU A 114 -7.10 6.35 -22.14
CA LEU A 114 -7.12 5.37 -21.05
C LEU A 114 -6.49 4.04 -21.45
N ASP A 115 -6.54 3.66 -22.72
CA ASP A 115 -5.90 2.45 -23.25
C ASP A 115 -4.36 2.47 -23.12
N HIS A 116 -3.77 3.65 -22.92
CA HIS A 116 -2.35 3.79 -22.62
C HIS A 116 -1.99 3.42 -21.19
N LEU A 117 -2.95 3.42 -20.25
CA LEU A 117 -2.68 3.06 -18.87
C LEU A 117 -2.38 1.57 -18.74
N SER A 118 -1.46 1.23 -17.83
CA SER A 118 -1.26 -0.15 -17.42
C SER A 118 -2.53 -0.71 -16.79
N SER A 119 -2.83 -1.96 -17.08
CA SER A 119 -3.94 -2.70 -16.47
C SER A 119 -3.61 -3.23 -15.07
N CYS A 120 -2.36 -3.09 -14.63
CA CYS A 120 -1.91 -3.61 -13.35
C CYS A 120 -2.49 -2.82 -12.17
N LYS A 121 -2.84 -3.54 -11.11
CA LYS A 121 -3.17 -2.96 -9.81
C LYS A 121 -1.98 -2.19 -9.23
N SER A 122 -2.24 -1.16 -8.42
CA SER A 122 -1.16 -0.47 -7.69
C SER A 122 -0.50 -1.39 -6.66
N PRO A 123 0.74 -1.10 -6.19
CA PRO A 123 1.38 -1.85 -5.11
C PRO A 123 0.49 -2.02 -3.87
N GLN A 124 -0.31 -1.02 -3.52
CA GLN A 124 -1.30 -1.13 -2.44
C GLN A 124 -2.29 -2.26 -2.72
N GLN A 125 -2.90 -2.26 -3.89
CA GLN A 125 -3.92 -3.23 -4.28
C GLN A 125 -3.31 -4.60 -4.58
N MET A 126 -2.11 -4.66 -5.16
CA MET A 126 -1.37 -5.93 -5.33
C MET A 126 -1.13 -6.61 -3.98
N THR A 127 -0.64 -5.86 -2.98
CA THR A 127 -0.47 -6.37 -1.62
C THR A 127 -1.80 -6.86 -1.05
N GLY A 128 -2.86 -6.07 -1.23
CA GLY A 128 -4.20 -6.40 -0.76
C GLY A 128 -4.74 -7.68 -1.39
N ALA A 129 -4.68 -7.78 -2.71
CA ALA A 129 -5.13 -8.95 -3.45
C ALA A 129 -4.41 -10.23 -2.99
N VAL A 130 -3.08 -10.19 -2.84
CA VAL A 130 -2.29 -11.35 -2.36
C VAL A 130 -2.63 -11.71 -0.91
N ILE A 131 -2.88 -10.72 -0.05
CA ILE A 131 -3.33 -10.99 1.33
C ILE A 131 -4.70 -11.67 1.34
N LYS A 132 -5.65 -11.17 0.59
CA LYS A 132 -7.03 -11.72 0.55
C LYS A 132 -7.14 -13.05 -0.19
N THR A 133 -6.18 -13.40 -1.05
CA THR A 133 -6.16 -14.66 -1.78
C THR A 133 -5.14 -15.64 -1.18
N TYR A 134 -3.87 -15.52 -1.56
CA TYR A 134 -2.82 -16.47 -1.23
C TYR A 134 -2.55 -16.58 0.28
N TYR A 135 -2.41 -15.44 0.98
CA TYR A 135 -2.17 -15.48 2.42
C TYR A 135 -3.36 -16.06 3.17
N ALA A 136 -4.59 -15.67 2.81
CA ALA A 136 -5.81 -16.20 3.39
C ALA A 136 -5.90 -17.72 3.23
N GLU A 137 -5.64 -18.26 2.03
CA GLU A 137 -5.58 -19.68 1.74
C GLU A 137 -4.50 -20.38 2.57
N LYS A 138 -3.28 -19.86 2.55
CA LYS A 138 -2.13 -20.42 3.28
C LYS A 138 -2.37 -20.52 4.79
N MET A 139 -3.08 -19.54 5.35
CA MET A 139 -3.41 -19.51 6.78
C MET A 139 -4.73 -20.20 7.13
N GLY A 140 -5.52 -20.59 6.13
CA GLY A 140 -6.84 -21.19 6.34
C GLY A 140 -7.87 -20.21 6.91
N ILE A 141 -7.76 -18.91 6.57
CA ILE A 141 -8.65 -17.84 7.04
C ILE A 141 -9.60 -17.46 5.90
N ASP A 142 -10.90 -17.31 6.21
CA ASP A 142 -11.84 -16.76 5.22
C ASP A 142 -11.45 -15.30 4.92
N PRO A 143 -11.29 -14.90 3.64
CA PRO A 143 -10.98 -13.52 3.27
C PRO A 143 -11.91 -12.47 3.88
N LYS A 144 -13.17 -12.82 4.19
CA LYS A 144 -14.15 -11.96 4.88
C LYS A 144 -13.81 -11.68 6.33
N ASP A 145 -13.01 -12.54 6.96
CA ASP A 145 -12.58 -12.38 8.35
C ASP A 145 -11.25 -11.62 8.46
N ILE A 146 -10.60 -11.35 7.34
CA ILE A 146 -9.42 -10.48 7.27
C ILE A 146 -9.89 -9.03 7.10
N VAL A 147 -9.47 -8.16 8.00
CA VAL A 147 -9.54 -6.69 7.82
C VAL A 147 -8.15 -6.21 7.41
N ASN A 148 -8.02 -5.83 6.16
CA ASN A 148 -6.77 -5.39 5.58
C ASN A 148 -6.68 -3.87 5.60
N VAL A 149 -5.73 -3.34 6.36
CA VAL A 149 -5.50 -1.91 6.54
C VAL A 149 -4.25 -1.49 5.78
N SER A 150 -4.31 -0.38 5.06
CA SER A 150 -3.13 0.22 4.43
C SER A 150 -2.79 1.57 5.04
N VAL A 151 -1.49 1.83 5.26
CA VAL A 151 -0.98 3.13 5.68
C VAL A 151 -0.23 3.75 4.51
N MET A 152 -0.77 4.84 3.97
CA MET A 152 -0.31 5.45 2.73
C MET A 152 -0.01 6.95 2.91
N PRO A 153 0.93 7.53 2.16
CA PRO A 153 1.25 8.97 2.29
C PRO A 153 0.27 9.88 1.54
N CYS A 154 -0.81 9.32 1.00
CA CYS A 154 -1.69 10.00 0.04
C CYS A 154 -3.17 9.73 0.36
N THR A 155 -3.97 10.81 0.44
CA THR A 155 -5.44 10.69 0.65
C THR A 155 -6.15 10.09 -0.57
N ALA A 156 -5.58 10.20 -1.77
CA ALA A 156 -6.15 9.58 -2.98
C ALA A 156 -6.17 8.04 -2.90
N LYS A 157 -5.31 7.43 -2.08
CA LYS A 157 -5.32 5.98 -1.82
C LYS A 157 -6.59 5.54 -1.08
N LYS A 158 -7.22 6.43 -0.31
CA LYS A 158 -8.54 6.17 0.27
C LYS A 158 -9.66 6.11 -0.78
N PHE A 159 -9.50 6.84 -1.87
CA PHE A 159 -10.40 6.78 -3.01
C PHE A 159 -10.16 5.50 -3.82
N GLU A 160 -8.90 5.12 -4.02
CA GLU A 160 -8.52 3.93 -4.78
C GLU A 160 -9.17 2.65 -4.26
N ILE A 161 -9.21 2.45 -2.94
CA ILE A 161 -9.78 1.24 -2.32
C ILE A 161 -11.28 1.06 -2.55
N GLY A 162 -11.97 2.07 -3.00
CA GLY A 162 -13.41 2.04 -3.32
C GLY A 162 -13.71 2.01 -4.81
N ARG A 163 -12.71 1.77 -5.67
CA ARG A 163 -12.92 1.61 -7.11
C ARG A 163 -13.46 0.22 -7.41
N ASP A 164 -14.14 0.11 -8.56
CA ASP A 164 -14.52 -1.18 -9.11
C ASP A 164 -13.28 -2.02 -9.44
N ASP A 165 -13.40 -3.34 -9.45
CA ASP A 165 -12.34 -4.31 -9.75
C ASP A 165 -11.21 -4.42 -8.70
N GLU A 166 -11.39 -3.87 -7.49
CA GLU A 166 -10.43 -3.99 -6.38
C GLU A 166 -10.89 -5.04 -5.34
N ASP A 167 -11.27 -6.23 -5.83
CA ASP A 167 -11.89 -7.31 -5.06
C ASP A 167 -11.50 -8.72 -5.51
N ALA A 168 -10.21 -8.98 -5.65
CA ALA A 168 -9.65 -10.23 -6.19
C ALA A 168 -10.21 -11.52 -5.56
N ALA A 169 -10.58 -11.50 -4.27
CA ALA A 169 -11.18 -12.62 -3.56
C ALA A 169 -12.73 -12.52 -3.46
N GLY A 170 -13.37 -11.65 -4.24
CA GLY A 170 -14.79 -11.33 -4.12
C GLY A 170 -15.14 -10.51 -2.88
N VAL A 171 -14.14 -9.94 -2.24
CA VAL A 171 -14.22 -8.94 -1.15
C VAL A 171 -13.15 -7.89 -1.38
N ALA A 172 -13.30 -6.70 -0.84
CA ALA A 172 -12.32 -5.61 -1.02
C ALA A 172 -10.90 -6.09 -0.72
N ASP A 173 -9.95 -5.78 -1.59
CA ASP A 173 -8.53 -6.11 -1.41
C ASP A 173 -7.97 -5.35 -0.20
N ILE A 174 -8.34 -4.07 -0.05
CA ILE A 174 -8.05 -3.22 1.10
C ILE A 174 -9.36 -2.71 1.69
N ASP A 175 -9.58 -2.95 2.97
CA ASP A 175 -10.81 -2.55 3.66
C ASP A 175 -10.74 -1.10 4.17
N ILE A 176 -9.56 -0.68 4.65
CA ILE A 176 -9.37 0.65 5.26
C ILE A 176 -8.01 1.22 4.80
N ALA A 177 -7.99 2.48 4.38
CA ALA A 177 -6.74 3.19 4.12
C ALA A 177 -6.64 4.42 5.02
N ILE A 178 -5.49 4.58 5.68
CA ILE A 178 -5.17 5.75 6.51
C ILE A 178 -3.87 6.41 6.06
N THR A 179 -3.73 7.67 6.43
CA THR A 179 -2.52 8.44 6.15
C THR A 179 -1.47 8.31 7.25
N THR A 180 -0.23 8.74 6.97
CA THR A 180 0.85 8.85 7.97
C THR A 180 0.40 9.64 9.21
N ARG A 181 -0.33 10.76 9.01
CA ARG A 181 -0.79 11.61 10.10
C ARG A 181 -1.86 10.93 10.95
N GLU A 182 -2.76 10.18 10.32
CA GLU A 182 -3.77 9.39 11.06
C GLU A 182 -3.11 8.32 11.90
N LEU A 183 -2.12 7.59 11.36
CA LEU A 183 -1.33 6.63 12.13
C LEU A 183 -0.61 7.32 13.31
N GLY A 184 0.03 8.48 13.08
CA GLY A 184 0.65 9.25 14.14
C GLY A 184 -0.33 9.59 15.26
N ARG A 185 -1.54 10.04 14.92
CA ARG A 185 -2.62 10.31 15.90
C ARG A 185 -3.06 9.05 16.65
N MET A 186 -3.18 7.91 15.96
CA MET A 186 -3.55 6.64 16.62
C MET A 186 -2.50 6.23 17.65
N ILE A 187 -1.22 6.28 17.31
CA ILE A 187 -0.12 5.96 18.23
C ILE A 187 -0.13 6.88 19.45
N GLN A 188 -0.34 8.19 19.24
CA GLN A 188 -0.44 9.17 20.33
C GLN A 188 -1.66 8.91 21.22
N ARG A 189 -2.83 8.66 20.64
CA ARG A 189 -4.07 8.34 21.39
C ARG A 189 -3.96 7.05 22.21
N ALA A 190 -3.21 6.07 21.71
CA ALA A 190 -2.92 4.84 22.45
C ALA A 190 -1.92 5.03 23.60
N GLY A 191 -1.34 6.22 23.76
CA GLY A 191 -0.34 6.50 24.80
C GLY A 191 1.00 5.81 24.58
N ILE A 192 1.29 5.39 23.36
CA ILE A 192 2.55 4.72 22.99
C ILE A 192 3.68 5.76 22.90
N LYS A 193 4.73 5.57 23.70
CA LYS A 193 5.96 6.37 23.61
C LYS A 193 6.79 5.90 22.43
N PHE A 194 6.50 6.44 21.26
CA PHE A 194 7.05 6.00 19.97
C PHE A 194 8.59 5.98 19.96
N THR A 195 9.22 7.04 20.48
CA THR A 195 10.68 7.19 20.51
C THR A 195 11.40 6.13 21.35
N ASP A 196 10.70 5.58 22.34
CA ASP A 196 11.27 4.58 23.28
C ASP A 196 11.06 3.14 22.80
N LEU A 197 10.37 2.94 21.66
CA LEU A 197 10.12 1.61 21.14
C LEU A 197 11.41 0.95 20.63
N PRO A 198 11.55 -0.38 20.83
CA PRO A 198 12.58 -1.15 20.16
C PRO A 198 12.30 -1.22 18.65
N ASP A 199 13.31 -1.55 17.87
CA ASP A 199 13.12 -1.87 16.46
C ASP A 199 12.64 -3.32 16.33
N GLU A 200 11.66 -3.55 15.50
CA GLU A 200 11.09 -4.85 15.15
C GLU A 200 11.04 -5.01 13.63
N GLU A 201 11.07 -6.25 13.13
CA GLU A 201 11.06 -6.57 11.72
C GLU A 201 9.63 -6.76 11.20
N PHE A 202 9.39 -6.50 9.91
CA PHE A 202 8.15 -6.86 9.24
C PHE A 202 7.89 -8.36 9.29
N ASP A 203 6.63 -8.74 9.22
CA ASP A 203 6.24 -10.12 8.92
C ASP A 203 6.44 -10.37 7.40
N ALA A 204 7.07 -11.48 7.04
CA ALA A 204 7.38 -11.83 5.66
C ALA A 204 6.79 -13.19 5.24
N PRO A 205 5.45 -13.38 5.32
CA PRO A 205 4.83 -14.67 5.00
C PRO A 205 4.90 -15.04 3.53
N LEU A 206 5.17 -14.06 2.67
CA LEU A 206 5.26 -14.19 1.22
C LEU A 206 6.71 -14.09 0.73
N GLY A 207 7.66 -13.88 1.63
CA GLY A 207 9.07 -13.61 1.34
C GLY A 207 9.45 -12.15 1.57
N GLU A 208 10.73 -11.86 1.46
CA GLU A 208 11.28 -10.51 1.54
C GLU A 208 11.19 -9.82 0.17
N ASP A 209 11.17 -8.49 0.16
CA ASP A 209 11.27 -7.70 -1.08
C ASP A 209 12.68 -7.81 -1.68
N THR A 210 12.79 -7.60 -2.99
CA THR A 210 14.07 -7.70 -3.72
C THR A 210 14.91 -6.44 -3.61
N GLY A 211 14.36 -5.36 -3.04
CA GLY A 211 14.94 -4.03 -3.05
C GLY A 211 14.67 -3.24 -4.35
N ALA A 212 14.06 -3.83 -5.37
CA ALA A 212 13.71 -3.13 -6.61
C ALA A 212 12.67 -2.03 -6.36
N ALA A 213 11.77 -2.22 -5.40
CA ALA A 213 10.80 -1.22 -4.98
C ALA A 213 11.44 0.12 -4.54
N VAL A 214 12.67 0.10 -4.05
CA VAL A 214 13.41 1.32 -3.66
C VAL A 214 13.68 2.23 -4.86
N ILE A 215 13.77 1.67 -6.08
CA ILE A 215 13.94 2.41 -7.34
C ILE A 215 12.75 3.37 -7.58
N PHE A 216 11.57 3.08 -7.05
CA PHE A 216 10.40 3.95 -7.17
C PHE A 216 10.63 5.35 -6.60
N GLY A 217 11.53 5.51 -5.65
CA GLY A 217 11.92 6.80 -5.08
C GLY A 217 12.91 7.61 -5.92
N ALA A 218 13.45 7.03 -7.00
CA ALA A 218 14.41 7.68 -7.89
C ALA A 218 13.74 8.20 -9.16
N THR A 219 14.44 9.04 -9.93
CA THR A 219 13.98 9.50 -11.24
C THR A 219 13.75 8.32 -12.18
N GLY A 220 12.59 8.27 -12.83
CA GLY A 220 12.14 7.13 -13.63
C GLY A 220 11.18 6.21 -12.88
N GLY A 221 11.31 6.14 -11.54
CA GLY A 221 10.37 5.44 -10.67
C GLY A 221 10.09 4.00 -11.10
N VAL A 222 8.81 3.65 -11.09
CA VAL A 222 8.32 2.33 -11.47
C VAL A 222 8.71 1.93 -12.90
N MET A 223 8.74 2.90 -13.82
CA MET A 223 9.11 2.62 -15.23
C MET A 223 10.57 2.20 -15.35
N GLU A 224 11.48 2.84 -14.63
CA GLU A 224 12.90 2.44 -14.58
C GLU A 224 13.04 1.00 -14.08
N ALA A 225 12.33 0.64 -13.02
CA ALA A 225 12.34 -0.71 -12.46
C ALA A 225 11.77 -1.74 -13.45
N ALA A 226 10.63 -1.43 -14.09
CA ALA A 226 10.01 -2.30 -15.09
C ALA A 226 10.88 -2.50 -16.33
N LEU A 227 11.55 -1.44 -16.81
CA LEU A 227 12.46 -1.54 -17.96
C LEU A 227 13.70 -2.39 -17.65
N ARG A 228 14.24 -2.32 -16.44
CA ARG A 228 15.34 -3.19 -16.02
C ARG A 228 14.89 -4.66 -16.03
N THR A 229 13.75 -4.95 -15.44
CA THR A 229 13.18 -6.32 -15.42
C THR A 229 12.86 -6.84 -16.83
N ALA A 230 12.37 -5.97 -17.73
CA ALA A 230 12.06 -6.37 -19.11
C ALA A 230 13.31 -6.64 -19.97
N ASN A 231 14.48 -6.16 -19.55
CA ASN A 231 15.75 -6.35 -20.26
C ASN A 231 16.48 -7.65 -19.82
N ASP A 232 16.14 -8.20 -18.68
CA ASP A 232 16.69 -9.47 -18.16
C ASP A 232 15.97 -10.68 -18.76
#